data_5b686c164e2d000e36d9339a2c0c0fcf
#
_entry.id   5b686c164e2d000e36d9339a2c0c0fcf
#
_cell.length_a   1.000
_cell.length_b   1.000
_cell.length_c   1.000
_cell.angle_alpha   90.00
_cell.angle_beta   90.00
_cell.angle_gamma   90.00
#
_symmetry.space_group_name_H-M   'P 1'
#
loop_
_entity.id
_entity.type
_entity.pdbx_description
1 polymer ?
#
loop_
_entity_poly.entity_id
_entity_poly.type
_entity_poly.pdbx_seq_one_letter_code
_entity_poly.pdbx_strand_id
1 'polypeptide(L)'
;MKTWDAVIVGAGVIGLSLGWRLRREGLRVLIIDKGEPGRESSYAAGGMIAHCDPHLPAALKPLTFASAAMYPEFVHELQDESRESPDLRDQGTLAFCHDGELLDCEGTRVAAKDEIVRVEPALTQPPLGVSAYWLPERSVDPRALCNALFKAAKHRGVDVVTGSAVTDVEVASGRVAGVKTASSNYPAATVVNCAGAWASQIEPLGLPTRPAKGQMVCVVPAPGDMAEAPVVEHVVRTPEVYIIPRSDRRILLGATVEDAGFDKRTDAETVEKLYRAAVKVVPKIGEMRIHDAWAGLRPASPDKLPILGETSLRGYFAATGHYRDGIMLAPLTAELMTQLITGARLEFDLEPFSPLRFS
;
A
#
# COMPACT_ATOMS: atom_id res chain seq x y z
N MET A 1 -30.26 18.92 -4.32
CA MET A 1 -29.29 17.98 -3.70
C MET A 1 -27.94 18.24 -4.32
N LYS A 2 -26.85 18.13 -3.54
CA LYS A 2 -25.49 18.15 -4.09
C LYS A 2 -25.28 16.86 -4.89
N THR A 3 -24.72 16.95 -6.08
CA THR A 3 -24.41 15.81 -6.94
C THR A 3 -22.91 15.78 -7.21
N TRP A 4 -22.35 14.59 -7.31
CA TRP A 4 -20.95 14.37 -7.62
C TRP A 4 -20.81 13.69 -8.99
N ASP A 5 -19.70 13.96 -9.66
CA ASP A 5 -19.37 13.31 -10.91
C ASP A 5 -18.85 11.89 -10.64
N ALA A 6 -18.12 11.72 -9.52
CA ALA A 6 -17.66 10.43 -9.05
C ALA A 6 -17.79 10.29 -7.52
N VAL A 7 -18.21 9.11 -7.07
CA VAL A 7 -18.15 8.66 -5.67
C VAL A 7 -17.14 7.53 -5.55
N ILE A 8 -16.19 7.69 -4.62
CA ILE A 8 -15.17 6.69 -4.30
C ILE A 8 -15.53 6.05 -2.96
N VAL A 9 -15.64 4.73 -2.93
CA VAL A 9 -15.92 3.97 -1.71
C VAL A 9 -14.60 3.44 -1.14
N GLY A 10 -14.21 4.00 0.00
CA GLY A 10 -12.95 3.70 0.69
C GLY A 10 -11.92 4.82 0.59
N ALA A 11 -11.47 5.30 1.74
CA ALA A 11 -10.44 6.33 1.91
C ALA A 11 -9.07 5.74 2.28
N GLY A 12 -8.72 4.58 1.73
CA GLY A 12 -7.36 4.04 1.77
C GLY A 12 -6.43 4.78 0.79
N VAL A 13 -5.16 4.38 0.70
CA VAL A 13 -4.19 5.00 -0.19
C VAL A 13 -4.68 5.07 -1.64
N ILE A 14 -5.36 4.04 -2.13
CA ILE A 14 -5.89 3.99 -3.51
C ILE A 14 -7.01 5.01 -3.71
N GLY A 15 -8.03 4.99 -2.84
CA GLY A 15 -9.18 5.92 -2.98
C GLY A 15 -8.80 7.38 -2.78
N LEU A 16 -7.88 7.67 -1.85
CA LEU A 16 -7.34 9.02 -1.63
C LEU A 16 -6.53 9.51 -2.83
N SER A 17 -5.64 8.69 -3.37
CA SER A 17 -4.85 9.03 -4.56
C SER A 17 -5.73 9.27 -5.78
N LEU A 18 -6.72 8.40 -6.00
CA LEU A 18 -7.67 8.54 -7.10
C LEU A 18 -8.53 9.81 -6.96
N GLY A 19 -9.07 10.06 -5.76
CA GLY A 19 -9.88 11.25 -5.52
C GLY A 19 -9.10 12.54 -5.73
N TRP A 20 -7.84 12.56 -5.32
CA TRP A 20 -6.93 13.68 -5.53
C TRP A 20 -6.65 13.90 -7.03
N ARG A 21 -6.42 12.83 -7.82
CA ARG A 21 -6.20 12.92 -9.28
C ARG A 21 -7.46 13.33 -10.04
N LEU A 22 -8.61 12.69 -9.79
CA LEU A 22 -9.87 13.06 -10.43
C LEU A 22 -10.25 14.52 -10.19
N ARG A 23 -9.91 15.05 -9.03
CA ARG A 23 -10.15 16.48 -8.72
C ARG A 23 -9.28 17.40 -9.57
N ARG A 24 -8.07 16.98 -9.94
CA ARG A 24 -7.19 17.69 -10.88
C ARG A 24 -7.83 17.79 -12.28
N GLU A 25 -8.57 16.76 -12.69
CA GLU A 25 -9.34 16.77 -13.95
C GLU A 25 -10.65 17.57 -13.87
N GLY A 26 -10.89 18.25 -12.76
CA GLY A 26 -12.06 19.11 -12.59
C GLY A 26 -13.34 18.40 -12.13
N LEU A 27 -13.33 17.09 -11.93
CA LEU A 27 -14.52 16.34 -11.47
C LEU A 27 -14.87 16.71 -10.03
N ARG A 28 -16.16 16.76 -9.71
CA ARG A 28 -16.65 16.84 -8.33
C ARG A 28 -16.61 15.44 -7.71
N VAL A 29 -15.74 15.25 -6.74
CA VAL A 29 -15.46 13.95 -6.14
C VAL A 29 -15.92 13.91 -4.68
N LEU A 30 -16.57 12.80 -4.32
CA LEU A 30 -16.86 12.43 -2.94
C LEU A 30 -16.15 11.13 -2.61
N ILE A 31 -15.46 11.08 -1.48
CA ILE A 31 -14.93 9.86 -0.89
C ILE A 31 -15.78 9.51 0.33
N ILE A 32 -16.23 8.26 0.44
CA ILE A 32 -16.99 7.76 1.60
C ILE A 32 -16.21 6.60 2.23
N ASP A 33 -15.96 6.67 3.52
CA ASP A 33 -15.31 5.60 4.28
C ASP A 33 -16.12 5.22 5.52
N LYS A 34 -16.14 3.94 5.85
CA LYS A 34 -16.77 3.40 7.05
C LYS A 34 -16.10 3.84 8.35
N GLY A 35 -14.83 4.24 8.28
CA GLY A 35 -14.00 4.65 9.40
C GLY A 35 -13.25 5.95 9.12
N GLU A 36 -12.08 6.08 9.70
CA GLU A 36 -11.16 7.18 9.45
C GLU A 36 -10.30 6.92 8.21
N PRO A 37 -9.95 7.95 7.42
CA PRO A 37 -9.10 7.81 6.24
C PRO A 37 -7.75 7.17 6.54
N GLY A 38 -7.34 6.24 5.69
CA GLY A 38 -6.03 5.59 5.75
C GLY A 38 -5.83 4.55 6.87
N ARG A 39 -6.84 4.26 7.71
CA ARG A 39 -6.68 3.49 8.95
C ARG A 39 -6.76 1.97 8.83
N GLU A 40 -6.95 1.43 7.64
CA GLU A 40 -7.01 -0.02 7.42
C GLU A 40 -5.69 -0.59 6.85
N SER A 41 -5.70 -1.31 5.73
CA SER A 41 -4.50 -1.92 5.13
C SER A 41 -3.37 -0.92 4.88
N SER A 42 -3.71 0.31 4.50
CA SER A 42 -2.71 1.35 4.24
C SER A 42 -1.95 1.75 5.49
N TYR A 43 -2.65 1.89 6.63
CA TYR A 43 -2.03 2.18 7.93
C TYR A 43 -1.08 1.09 8.41
N ALA A 44 -1.46 -0.17 8.12
CA ALA A 44 -0.74 -1.34 8.60
C ALA A 44 0.44 -1.74 7.71
N ALA A 45 0.57 -1.13 6.53
CA ALA A 45 1.60 -1.49 5.56
C ALA A 45 3.01 -1.08 6.02
N GLY A 46 4.00 -1.84 5.55
CA GLY A 46 5.42 -1.51 5.76
C GLY A 46 5.92 -0.37 4.86
N GLY A 47 5.27 -0.12 3.73
CA GLY A 47 5.61 0.98 2.83
C GLY A 47 6.84 0.77 1.96
N MET A 48 7.24 -0.46 1.73
CA MET A 48 8.28 -0.77 0.75
C MET A 48 7.75 -0.56 -0.67
N ILE A 49 8.55 0.07 -1.53
CA ILE A 49 8.33 0.22 -2.96
C ILE A 49 9.22 -0.81 -3.64
N ALA A 50 8.85 -2.08 -3.44
CA ALA A 50 9.67 -3.26 -3.72
C ALA A 50 9.43 -3.78 -5.14
N HIS A 51 9.72 -2.96 -6.16
CA HIS A 51 9.52 -3.31 -7.56
C HIS A 51 10.51 -4.38 -8.09
N CYS A 52 11.56 -4.66 -7.34
CA CYS A 52 12.53 -5.71 -7.61
C CYS A 52 12.26 -7.02 -6.85
N ASP A 53 11.06 -7.22 -6.28
CA ASP A 53 10.71 -8.47 -5.61
C ASP A 53 10.62 -9.63 -6.64
N PRO A 54 11.42 -10.72 -6.50
CA PRO A 54 11.41 -11.84 -7.44
C PRO A 54 10.06 -12.56 -7.50
N HIS A 55 9.25 -12.44 -6.45
CA HIS A 55 7.93 -13.08 -6.36
C HIS A 55 6.78 -12.25 -6.97
N LEU A 56 7.08 -11.10 -7.58
CA LEU A 56 6.07 -10.32 -8.31
C LEU A 56 5.54 -11.12 -9.50
N PRO A 57 4.21 -11.24 -9.66
CA PRO A 57 3.61 -11.80 -10.85
C PRO A 57 4.10 -11.09 -12.13
N ALA A 58 4.40 -11.85 -13.18
CA ALA A 58 4.94 -11.29 -14.43
C ALA A 58 4.05 -10.18 -15.00
N ALA A 59 2.73 -10.36 -14.97
CA ALA A 59 1.78 -9.34 -15.43
C ALA A 59 1.86 -8.02 -14.66
N LEU A 60 2.30 -8.07 -13.39
CA LEU A 60 2.36 -6.90 -12.53
C LEU A 60 3.66 -6.10 -12.67
N LYS A 61 4.76 -6.74 -13.11
CA LYS A 61 6.09 -6.11 -13.20
C LYS A 61 6.09 -4.77 -13.95
N PRO A 62 5.50 -4.64 -15.17
CA PRO A 62 5.50 -3.36 -15.88
C PRO A 62 4.85 -2.23 -15.07
N LEU A 63 3.74 -2.53 -14.36
CA LEU A 63 3.03 -1.56 -13.55
C LEU A 63 3.83 -1.16 -12.31
N THR A 64 4.50 -2.12 -11.66
CA THR A 64 5.28 -1.85 -10.45
C THR A 64 6.50 -0.98 -10.76
N PHE A 65 7.19 -1.24 -11.87
CA PHE A 65 8.30 -0.40 -12.33
C PHE A 65 7.85 1.04 -12.64
N ALA A 66 6.79 1.18 -13.43
CA ALA A 66 6.25 2.50 -13.76
C ALA A 66 5.79 3.26 -12.52
N SER A 67 5.06 2.60 -11.62
CA SER A 67 4.59 3.22 -10.39
C SER A 67 5.73 3.62 -9.45
N ALA A 68 6.75 2.77 -9.30
CA ALA A 68 7.94 3.09 -8.50
C ALA A 68 8.70 4.30 -9.05
N ALA A 69 8.76 4.44 -10.39
CA ALA A 69 9.37 5.61 -11.04
C ALA A 69 8.57 6.91 -10.78
N MET A 70 7.26 6.84 -10.60
CA MET A 70 6.41 8.01 -10.31
C MET A 70 6.58 8.55 -8.88
N TYR A 71 7.11 7.77 -7.94
CA TYR A 71 7.09 8.11 -6.52
C TYR A 71 7.77 9.44 -6.17
N PRO A 72 8.95 9.79 -6.70
CA PRO A 72 9.59 11.07 -6.38
C PRO A 72 8.70 12.27 -6.70
N GLU A 73 8.14 12.32 -7.91
CA GLU A 73 7.25 13.41 -8.34
C GLU A 73 5.92 13.38 -7.56
N PHE A 74 5.33 12.20 -7.39
CA PHE A 74 4.09 12.03 -6.63
C PHE A 74 4.21 12.55 -5.20
N VAL A 75 5.31 12.24 -4.51
CA VAL A 75 5.57 12.73 -3.15
C VAL A 75 5.86 14.22 -3.14
N HIS A 76 6.59 14.74 -4.12
CA HIS A 76 6.87 16.17 -4.25
C HIS A 76 5.59 16.99 -4.41
N GLU A 77 4.69 16.61 -5.34
CA GLU A 77 3.38 17.25 -5.50
C GLU A 77 2.56 17.21 -4.19
N LEU A 78 2.57 16.07 -3.49
CA LEU A 78 1.86 15.93 -2.22
C LEU A 78 2.42 16.83 -1.11
N GLN A 79 3.75 16.97 -1.03
CA GLN A 79 4.38 17.85 -0.05
C GLN A 79 4.01 19.30 -0.30
N ASP A 80 3.99 19.73 -1.55
CA ASP A 80 3.63 21.09 -1.93
C ASP A 80 2.18 21.44 -1.56
N GLU A 81 1.26 20.51 -1.76
CA GLU A 81 -0.16 20.77 -1.51
C GLU A 81 -0.60 20.52 -0.06
N SER A 82 -0.05 19.48 0.58
CA SER A 82 -0.45 19.10 1.94
C SER A 82 0.35 19.74 3.04
N ARG A 83 1.59 20.20 2.74
CA ARG A 83 2.61 20.61 3.71
C ARG A 83 3.02 19.50 4.68
N GLU A 84 2.83 18.24 4.27
CA GLU A 84 3.22 17.04 5.01
C GLU A 84 4.37 16.34 4.30
N SER A 85 5.25 15.67 5.08
CA SER A 85 6.32 14.85 4.52
C SER A 85 5.96 13.36 4.63
N PRO A 86 5.80 12.65 3.52
CA PRO A 86 5.55 11.21 3.51
C PRO A 86 6.74 10.33 3.90
N ASP A 87 7.89 10.89 4.27
CA ASP A 87 9.13 10.15 4.59
C ASP A 87 9.52 9.18 3.47
N LEU A 88 9.64 9.70 2.24
CA LEU A 88 10.17 8.92 1.12
C LEU A 88 11.68 8.76 1.27
N ARG A 89 12.14 7.50 1.33
CA ARG A 89 13.54 7.12 1.50
C ARG A 89 14.02 6.35 0.28
N ASP A 90 15.18 6.70 -0.26
CA ASP A 90 15.79 6.13 -1.46
C ASP A 90 17.15 5.48 -1.23
N GLN A 91 17.48 5.15 0.03
CA GLN A 91 18.72 4.47 0.40
C GLN A 91 18.85 3.09 -0.25
N GLY A 92 17.76 2.51 -0.70
CA GLY A 92 17.74 1.17 -1.29
C GLY A 92 17.36 0.08 -0.29
N THR A 93 17.43 -1.15 -0.79
CA THR A 93 17.16 -2.37 -0.02
C THR A 93 18.37 -3.30 -0.09
N LEU A 94 18.79 -3.82 1.06
CA LEU A 94 19.67 -4.97 1.15
C LEU A 94 18.81 -6.24 1.27
N ALA A 95 18.75 -7.04 0.22
CA ALA A 95 17.96 -8.26 0.18
C ALA A 95 18.84 -9.49 0.34
N PHE A 96 18.45 -10.38 1.24
CA PHE A 96 19.03 -11.71 1.41
C PHE A 96 18.08 -12.74 0.82
N CYS A 97 18.51 -13.43 -0.22
CA CYS A 97 17.73 -14.41 -0.99
C CYS A 97 18.38 -15.78 -0.89
N HIS A 98 17.60 -16.85 -1.02
CA HIS A 98 18.18 -18.19 -1.12
C HIS A 98 19.05 -18.31 -2.37
N ASP A 99 20.14 -19.11 -2.29
CA ASP A 99 21.02 -19.32 -3.43
C ASP A 99 20.24 -19.87 -4.62
N GLY A 100 20.44 -19.26 -5.81
CA GLY A 100 19.74 -19.60 -7.03
C GLY A 100 18.49 -18.76 -7.32
N GLU A 101 18.00 -17.92 -6.39
CA GLU A 101 17.02 -16.89 -6.74
C GLU A 101 17.68 -15.78 -7.56
N LEU A 102 17.21 -15.63 -8.80
CA LEU A 102 17.67 -14.56 -9.69
C LEU A 102 16.82 -13.30 -9.46
N LEU A 103 17.48 -12.22 -9.07
CA LEU A 103 16.88 -10.88 -9.04
C LEU A 103 17.14 -10.18 -10.39
N ASP A 104 16.20 -10.35 -11.32
CA ASP A 104 16.23 -9.68 -12.63
C ASP A 104 15.53 -8.32 -12.52
N CYS A 105 16.30 -7.33 -12.05
CA CYS A 105 15.84 -5.96 -11.87
C CYS A 105 17.00 -5.02 -12.21
N GLU A 106 16.77 -4.06 -13.09
CA GLU A 106 17.78 -3.07 -13.47
C GLU A 106 18.34 -2.33 -12.25
N GLY A 107 19.66 -2.19 -12.20
CA GLY A 107 20.36 -1.56 -11.08
C GLY A 107 20.60 -2.47 -9.87
N THR A 108 20.14 -3.72 -9.89
CA THR A 108 20.48 -4.73 -8.89
C THR A 108 21.96 -5.11 -9.01
N ARG A 109 22.63 -5.21 -7.86
CA ARG A 109 24.01 -5.68 -7.78
C ARG A 109 24.24 -6.61 -6.59
N VAL A 110 25.16 -7.54 -6.74
CA VAL A 110 25.57 -8.41 -5.63
C VAL A 110 26.21 -7.57 -4.53
N ALA A 111 25.82 -7.81 -3.29
CA ALA A 111 26.38 -7.16 -2.11
C ALA A 111 27.53 -8.02 -1.56
N ALA A 112 28.76 -7.51 -1.62
CA ALA A 112 29.92 -8.18 -1.06
C ALA A 112 29.92 -8.11 0.48
N LYS A 113 30.42 -9.14 1.15
CA LYS A 113 30.39 -9.23 2.63
C LYS A 113 31.11 -8.06 3.31
N ASP A 114 32.26 -7.68 2.81
CA ASP A 114 33.05 -6.55 3.32
C ASP A 114 32.34 -5.21 3.10
N GLU A 115 31.62 -5.07 2.01
CA GLU A 115 30.76 -3.91 1.74
C GLU A 115 29.60 -3.84 2.73
N ILE A 116 28.90 -4.96 2.96
CA ILE A 116 27.79 -5.01 3.92
C ILE A 116 28.26 -4.57 5.30
N VAL A 117 29.39 -5.12 5.79
CA VAL A 117 29.94 -4.76 7.11
C VAL A 117 30.31 -3.28 7.20
N ARG A 118 30.75 -2.69 6.10
CA ARG A 118 31.11 -1.26 6.05
C ARG A 118 29.89 -0.35 6.00
N VAL A 119 28.87 -0.73 5.22
CA VAL A 119 27.68 0.10 4.97
C VAL A 119 26.63 -0.07 6.07
N GLU A 120 26.46 -1.31 6.53
CA GLU A 120 25.50 -1.68 7.59
C GLU A 120 26.22 -2.45 8.73
N PRO A 121 27.04 -1.77 9.53
CA PRO A 121 27.86 -2.41 10.54
C PRO A 121 27.06 -3.05 11.68
N ALA A 122 25.78 -2.75 11.80
CA ALA A 122 24.89 -3.34 12.79
C ALA A 122 24.36 -4.72 12.40
N LEU A 123 24.56 -5.16 11.15
CA LEU A 123 24.09 -6.47 10.70
C LEU A 123 25.05 -7.58 11.14
N THR A 124 24.47 -8.73 11.47
CA THR A 124 25.22 -9.99 11.54
C THR A 124 25.66 -10.43 10.14
N GLN A 125 26.68 -11.31 10.08
CA GLN A 125 27.03 -11.90 8.79
C GLN A 125 25.87 -12.72 8.23
N PRO A 126 25.65 -12.68 6.90
CA PRO A 126 24.62 -13.52 6.27
C PRO A 126 24.80 -14.99 6.62
N PRO A 127 23.72 -15.75 6.82
CA PRO A 127 23.82 -17.20 6.99
C PRO A 127 24.39 -17.87 5.74
N LEU A 128 24.91 -19.08 5.89
CA LEU A 128 25.35 -19.91 4.75
C LEU A 128 24.17 -20.25 3.84
N GLY A 129 24.38 -20.28 2.52
CA GLY A 129 23.34 -20.60 1.54
C GLY A 129 22.42 -19.43 1.19
N VAL A 130 22.86 -18.19 1.49
CA VAL A 130 22.12 -16.97 1.18
C VAL A 130 23.01 -16.00 0.43
N SER A 131 22.53 -15.53 -0.70
CA SER A 131 23.14 -14.46 -1.48
C SER A 131 22.53 -13.11 -1.10
N ALA A 132 23.37 -12.07 -1.08
CA ALA A 132 22.94 -10.72 -0.74
C ALA A 132 23.00 -9.78 -1.96
N TYR A 133 22.00 -8.90 -2.08
CA TYR A 133 21.86 -7.98 -3.20
C TYR A 133 21.50 -6.58 -2.72
N TRP A 134 22.10 -5.57 -3.33
CA TRP A 134 21.63 -4.19 -3.24
C TRP A 134 20.59 -3.95 -4.33
N LEU A 135 19.40 -3.49 -3.93
CA LEU A 135 18.29 -3.20 -4.83
C LEU A 135 18.00 -1.70 -4.83
N PRO A 136 17.76 -1.07 -6.01
CA PRO A 136 17.43 0.35 -6.13
C PRO A 136 15.96 0.63 -5.77
N GLU A 137 15.52 0.11 -4.64
CA GLU A 137 14.16 0.25 -4.13
C GLU A 137 14.05 1.45 -3.19
N ARG A 138 12.82 1.86 -2.92
CA ARG A 138 12.49 2.94 -1.98
C ARG A 138 11.57 2.44 -0.87
N SER A 139 11.41 3.26 0.14
CA SER A 139 10.35 3.08 1.13
C SER A 139 9.70 4.43 1.46
N VAL A 140 8.45 4.39 1.89
CA VAL A 140 7.66 5.55 2.30
C VAL A 140 6.94 5.23 3.61
N ASP A 141 6.70 6.22 4.48
CA ASP A 141 5.81 5.98 5.63
C ASP A 141 4.35 6.01 5.16
N PRO A 142 3.63 4.86 5.16
CA PRO A 142 2.27 4.80 4.65
C PRO A 142 1.27 5.64 5.45
N ARG A 143 1.55 5.84 6.74
CA ARG A 143 0.70 6.65 7.63
C ARG A 143 0.83 8.13 7.27
N ALA A 144 2.06 8.60 7.10
CA ALA A 144 2.34 9.95 6.65
C ALA A 144 1.85 10.18 5.21
N LEU A 145 2.03 9.20 4.31
CA LEU A 145 1.53 9.24 2.94
C LEU A 145 0.01 9.40 2.90
N CYS A 146 -0.74 8.59 3.65
CA CYS A 146 -2.21 8.71 3.70
C CYS A 146 -2.67 10.04 4.28
N ASN A 147 -1.96 10.58 5.30
CA ASN A 147 -2.25 11.89 5.86
C ASN A 147 -2.01 13.01 4.83
N ALA A 148 -0.89 12.96 4.10
CA ALA A 148 -0.58 13.90 3.03
C ALA A 148 -1.65 13.85 1.92
N LEU A 149 -2.00 12.64 1.45
CA LEU A 149 -3.05 12.43 0.45
C LEU A 149 -4.40 12.98 0.90
N PHE A 150 -4.79 12.71 2.14
CA PHE A 150 -6.05 13.23 2.69
C PHE A 150 -6.08 14.76 2.71
N LYS A 151 -4.99 15.41 3.17
CA LYS A 151 -4.87 16.86 3.18
C LYS A 151 -4.85 17.45 1.77
N ALA A 152 -4.09 16.87 0.86
CA ALA A 152 -4.03 17.32 -0.53
C ALA A 152 -5.38 17.16 -1.24
N ALA A 153 -6.08 16.03 -1.04
CA ALA A 153 -7.42 15.83 -1.59
C ALA A 153 -8.41 16.88 -1.06
N LYS A 154 -8.38 17.16 0.24
CA LYS A 154 -9.20 18.22 0.86
C LYS A 154 -8.83 19.60 0.32
N HIS A 155 -7.56 19.90 0.16
CA HIS A 155 -7.08 21.16 -0.42
C HIS A 155 -7.63 21.40 -1.83
N ARG A 156 -7.67 20.34 -2.66
CA ARG A 156 -8.28 20.39 -4.00
C ARG A 156 -9.83 20.41 -3.98
N GLY A 157 -10.46 20.31 -2.82
CA GLY A 157 -11.91 20.35 -2.67
C GLY A 157 -12.59 19.01 -2.93
N VAL A 158 -11.95 17.89 -2.63
CA VAL A 158 -12.61 16.59 -2.50
C VAL A 158 -13.50 16.61 -1.27
N ASP A 159 -14.78 16.23 -1.44
CA ASP A 159 -15.66 15.98 -0.30
C ASP A 159 -15.30 14.63 0.35
N VAL A 160 -15.32 14.57 1.67
CA VAL A 160 -15.06 13.31 2.39
C VAL A 160 -16.11 13.11 3.48
N VAL A 161 -16.73 11.94 3.48
CA VAL A 161 -17.65 11.47 4.52
C VAL A 161 -17.00 10.26 5.20
N THR A 162 -16.86 10.34 6.51
CA THR A 162 -16.25 9.30 7.35
C THR A 162 -17.28 8.69 8.31
N GLY A 163 -16.98 7.51 8.87
CA GLY A 163 -17.88 6.82 9.78
C GLY A 163 -19.19 6.33 9.12
N SER A 164 -19.19 6.17 7.78
CA SER A 164 -20.39 5.83 7.00
C SER A 164 -20.08 4.71 6.03
N ALA A 165 -20.52 3.50 6.32
CA ALA A 165 -20.34 2.36 5.44
C ALA A 165 -21.29 2.43 4.25
N VAL A 166 -20.73 2.34 3.04
CA VAL A 166 -21.51 2.08 1.83
C VAL A 166 -21.89 0.61 1.81
N THR A 167 -23.17 0.33 1.70
CA THR A 167 -23.73 -1.03 1.64
C THR A 167 -24.10 -1.44 0.22
N ASP A 168 -24.60 -0.48 -0.56
CA ASP A 168 -25.14 -0.76 -1.88
C ASP A 168 -24.73 0.30 -2.91
N VAL A 169 -24.52 -0.14 -4.15
CA VAL A 169 -24.48 0.72 -5.32
C VAL A 169 -25.88 0.78 -5.92
N GLU A 170 -26.46 1.98 -5.99
CA GLU A 170 -27.78 2.19 -6.57
C GLU A 170 -27.72 2.08 -8.10
N VAL A 171 -28.66 1.34 -8.66
CA VAL A 171 -28.75 1.06 -10.10
C VAL A 171 -30.08 1.56 -10.66
N ALA A 172 -30.01 2.32 -11.74
CA ALA A 172 -31.20 2.77 -12.50
C ALA A 172 -30.94 2.54 -13.98
N SER A 173 -31.89 1.90 -14.67
CA SER A 173 -31.80 1.63 -16.11
C SER A 173 -30.51 0.96 -16.56
N GLY A 174 -30.03 0.00 -15.76
CA GLY A 174 -28.81 -0.80 -16.08
C GLY A 174 -27.47 -0.08 -15.90
N ARG A 175 -27.45 1.05 -15.20
CA ARG A 175 -26.24 1.82 -14.89
C ARG A 175 -26.25 2.34 -13.46
N VAL A 176 -25.10 2.71 -12.97
CA VAL A 176 -24.95 3.35 -11.66
C VAL A 176 -25.75 4.64 -11.56
N ALA A 177 -26.42 4.84 -10.44
CA ALA A 177 -27.11 6.06 -10.08
C ALA A 177 -26.58 6.72 -8.80
N GLY A 178 -25.78 6.01 -8.02
CA GLY A 178 -25.19 6.49 -6.79
C GLY A 178 -24.81 5.37 -5.83
N VAL A 179 -24.62 5.72 -4.57
CA VAL A 179 -24.39 4.77 -3.48
C VAL A 179 -25.31 5.05 -2.31
N LYS A 180 -25.58 4.00 -1.54
CA LYS A 180 -26.39 4.03 -0.34
C LYS A 180 -25.55 3.70 0.91
N THR A 181 -25.82 4.43 1.96
CA THR A 181 -25.37 4.12 3.34
C THR A 181 -26.59 3.93 4.23
N ALA A 182 -26.38 3.54 5.47
CA ALA A 182 -27.48 3.39 6.43
C ALA A 182 -28.31 4.67 6.63
N SER A 183 -27.69 5.85 6.43
CA SER A 183 -28.31 7.15 6.76
C SER A 183 -28.57 8.07 5.57
N SER A 184 -27.97 7.82 4.43
CA SER A 184 -28.00 8.75 3.29
C SER A 184 -27.75 8.05 1.95
N ASN A 185 -28.26 8.68 0.87
CA ASN A 185 -27.96 8.33 -0.51
C ASN A 185 -27.12 9.43 -1.15
N TYR A 186 -26.16 9.03 -1.98
CA TYR A 186 -25.21 9.93 -2.65
C TYR A 186 -25.28 9.70 -4.17
N PRO A 187 -26.04 10.53 -4.90
CA PRO A 187 -26.21 10.39 -6.34
C PRO A 187 -24.89 10.63 -7.08
N ALA A 188 -24.53 9.74 -8.00
CA ALA A 188 -23.39 9.88 -8.89
C ALA A 188 -23.54 9.01 -10.15
N ALA A 189 -22.99 9.46 -11.26
CA ALA A 189 -22.94 8.68 -12.49
C ALA A 189 -21.76 7.68 -12.55
N THR A 190 -20.76 7.90 -11.71
CA THR A 190 -19.59 7.03 -11.57
C THR A 190 -19.39 6.67 -10.10
N VAL A 191 -19.19 5.38 -9.83
CA VAL A 191 -18.83 4.86 -8.51
C VAL A 191 -17.58 4.00 -8.65
N VAL A 192 -16.58 4.23 -7.79
CA VAL A 192 -15.34 3.43 -7.77
C VAL A 192 -15.21 2.71 -6.44
N ASN A 193 -15.20 1.38 -6.48
CA ASN A 193 -14.99 0.55 -5.29
C ASN A 193 -13.50 0.42 -4.97
N CYS A 194 -13.05 1.19 -3.98
CA CYS A 194 -11.72 1.16 -3.38
C CYS A 194 -11.76 0.60 -1.94
N ALA A 195 -12.79 -0.19 -1.58
CA ALA A 195 -13.04 -0.63 -0.21
C ALA A 195 -12.10 -1.75 0.27
N GLY A 196 -11.03 -2.06 -0.47
CA GLY A 196 -10.00 -3.00 -0.07
C GLY A 196 -10.56 -4.39 0.24
N ALA A 197 -10.27 -4.93 1.43
CA ALA A 197 -10.72 -6.26 1.84
C ALA A 197 -12.25 -6.37 2.00
N TRP A 198 -12.96 -5.25 2.06
CA TRP A 198 -14.44 -5.19 2.18
C TRP A 198 -15.13 -4.98 0.83
N ALA A 199 -14.40 -4.95 -0.27
CA ALA A 199 -14.99 -4.69 -1.59
C ALA A 199 -16.01 -5.76 -2.01
N SER A 200 -15.89 -6.99 -1.49
CA SER A 200 -16.85 -8.08 -1.70
C SER A 200 -18.19 -7.91 -0.96
N GLN A 201 -18.28 -6.97 -0.02
CA GLN A 201 -19.48 -6.75 0.80
C GLN A 201 -20.39 -5.66 0.24
N ILE A 202 -20.04 -5.06 -0.91
CA ILE A 202 -20.81 -3.97 -1.52
C ILE A 202 -21.67 -4.54 -2.64
N GLU A 203 -23.00 -4.47 -2.44
CA GLU A 203 -23.98 -4.96 -3.39
C GLU A 203 -24.21 -3.93 -4.56
N PRO A 204 -24.71 -4.35 -5.73
CA PRO A 204 -25.11 -5.72 -6.12
C PRO A 204 -23.96 -6.57 -6.70
N LEU A 205 -22.78 -6.01 -6.89
CA LEU A 205 -21.62 -6.69 -7.45
C LEU A 205 -20.49 -6.74 -6.43
N GLY A 206 -20.51 -7.75 -5.58
CA GLY A 206 -19.41 -8.03 -4.67
C GLY A 206 -18.14 -8.40 -5.45
N LEU A 207 -17.11 -7.54 -5.40
CA LEU A 207 -15.83 -7.83 -6.02
C LEU A 207 -15.11 -8.95 -5.24
N PRO A 208 -14.47 -9.93 -5.90
CA PRO A 208 -13.94 -11.12 -5.25
C PRO A 208 -12.64 -10.82 -4.48
N THR A 209 -12.76 -10.07 -3.40
CA THR A 209 -11.66 -9.80 -2.47
C THR A 209 -11.87 -10.52 -1.15
N ARG A 210 -10.76 -10.94 -0.53
CA ARG A 210 -10.73 -11.52 0.81
C ARG A 210 -9.63 -10.87 1.65
N PRO A 211 -9.78 -10.82 2.97
CA PRO A 211 -8.74 -10.34 3.85
C PRO A 211 -7.60 -11.36 3.94
N ALA A 212 -6.36 -10.91 3.76
CA ALA A 212 -5.15 -11.65 4.10
C ALA A 212 -4.43 -10.90 5.22
N LYS A 213 -4.51 -11.41 6.45
CA LYS A 213 -3.97 -10.76 7.64
C LYS A 213 -2.44 -10.76 7.61
N GLY A 214 -1.84 -9.69 8.12
CA GLY A 214 -0.41 -9.60 8.37
C GLY A 214 -0.14 -8.78 9.62
N GLN A 215 0.70 -9.31 10.50
CA GLN A 215 1.13 -8.66 11.73
C GLN A 215 2.46 -7.94 11.52
N MET A 216 2.61 -6.82 12.20
CA MET A 216 3.78 -5.94 12.18
C MET A 216 4.13 -5.53 13.60
N VAL A 217 5.41 -5.25 13.81
CA VAL A 217 5.94 -4.73 15.08
C VAL A 217 6.69 -3.43 14.80
N CYS A 218 6.56 -2.46 15.67
CA CYS A 218 7.35 -1.24 15.68
C CYS A 218 8.26 -1.23 16.89
N VAL A 219 9.55 -1.04 16.68
CA VAL A 219 10.52 -0.81 17.74
C VAL A 219 11.07 0.62 17.68
N VAL A 220 11.39 1.16 18.85
CA VAL A 220 11.95 2.50 19.01
C VAL A 220 13.17 2.44 19.92
N PRO A 221 14.10 3.39 19.83
CA PRO A 221 15.23 3.49 20.75
C PRO A 221 14.77 3.47 22.21
N ALA A 222 15.61 2.91 23.09
CA ALA A 222 15.35 2.96 24.53
C ALA A 222 15.35 4.41 25.06
N PRO A 223 14.60 4.71 26.12
CA PRO A 223 14.66 6.02 26.74
C PRO A 223 16.08 6.39 27.16
N GLY A 224 16.53 7.58 26.77
CA GLY A 224 17.91 8.04 27.04
C GLY A 224 18.95 7.64 25.98
N ASP A 225 18.57 6.91 24.96
CA ASP A 225 19.44 6.68 23.81
C ASP A 225 19.60 7.97 22.99
N MET A 226 20.79 8.58 23.10
CA MET A 226 21.16 9.83 22.45
C MET A 226 21.90 9.62 21.12
N ALA A 227 21.94 8.39 20.60
CA ALA A 227 22.56 8.15 19.29
C ALA A 227 21.85 8.99 18.22
N GLU A 228 22.60 9.72 17.41
CA GLU A 228 22.04 10.53 16.32
C GLU A 228 21.76 9.67 15.08
N ALA A 229 22.59 8.64 14.84
CA ALA A 229 22.47 7.77 13.68
C ALA A 229 21.40 6.67 13.90
N PRO A 230 20.65 6.31 12.85
CA PRO A 230 19.77 5.15 12.90
C PRO A 230 20.57 3.85 13.08
N VAL A 231 19.92 2.81 13.59
CA VAL A 231 20.54 1.48 13.79
C VAL A 231 20.87 0.82 12.45
N VAL A 232 19.99 1.00 11.44
CA VAL A 232 20.18 0.59 10.05
C VAL A 232 19.68 1.70 9.12
N GLU A 233 20.36 1.88 7.99
CA GLU A 233 20.00 2.91 6.99
C GLU A 233 19.10 2.35 5.88
N HIS A 234 19.36 1.14 5.41
CA HIS A 234 18.67 0.50 4.32
C HIS A 234 17.50 -0.34 4.84
N VAL A 235 16.49 -0.53 3.98
CA VAL A 235 15.57 -1.64 4.20
C VAL A 235 16.36 -2.94 4.13
N VAL A 236 16.19 -3.80 5.13
CA VAL A 236 16.80 -5.13 5.13
C VAL A 236 15.70 -6.16 4.94
N ARG A 237 15.82 -6.98 3.90
CA ARG A 237 14.82 -7.99 3.53
C ARG A 237 15.47 -9.37 3.61
N THR A 238 14.91 -10.25 4.41
CA THR A 238 15.34 -11.64 4.56
C THR A 238 14.17 -12.58 4.29
N PRO A 239 14.38 -13.90 4.11
CA PRO A 239 13.28 -14.85 3.99
C PRO A 239 12.32 -14.88 5.21
N GLU A 240 12.81 -14.53 6.40
CA GLU A 240 12.03 -14.62 7.65
C GLU A 240 11.39 -13.30 8.07
N VAL A 241 12.05 -12.16 7.80
CA VAL A 241 11.62 -10.84 8.28
C VAL A 241 12.16 -9.74 7.36
N TYR A 242 11.40 -8.66 7.22
CA TYR A 242 11.93 -7.40 6.72
C TYR A 242 12.00 -6.36 7.83
N ILE A 243 13.04 -5.54 7.79
CA ILE A 243 13.38 -4.50 8.74
C ILE A 243 13.37 -3.18 7.99
N ILE A 244 12.48 -2.28 8.35
CA ILE A 244 12.25 -1.05 7.60
C ILE A 244 12.53 0.15 8.52
N PRO A 245 13.68 0.83 8.35
CA PRO A 245 13.98 2.04 9.10
C PRO A 245 13.12 3.22 8.64
N ARG A 246 12.87 4.15 9.57
CA ARG A 246 12.20 5.43 9.35
C ARG A 246 13.11 6.59 9.75
N SER A 247 12.90 7.77 9.17
CA SER A 247 13.69 8.96 9.47
C SER A 247 13.56 9.42 10.93
N ASP A 248 12.49 9.06 11.61
CA ASP A 248 12.27 9.33 13.05
C ASP A 248 12.83 8.24 13.98
N ARG A 249 13.72 7.38 13.47
CA ARG A 249 14.38 6.28 14.19
C ARG A 249 13.47 5.12 14.61
N ARG A 250 12.20 5.14 14.25
CA ARG A 250 11.36 3.92 14.32
C ARG A 250 11.90 2.87 13.35
N ILE A 251 11.80 1.61 13.73
CA ILE A 251 12.04 0.48 12.84
C ILE A 251 10.79 -0.38 12.82
N LEU A 252 10.30 -0.69 11.63
CA LEU A 252 9.17 -1.61 11.44
C LEU A 252 9.70 -3.00 11.09
N LEU A 253 9.15 -4.01 11.77
CA LEU A 253 9.48 -5.41 11.58
C LEU A 253 8.24 -6.13 11.03
N GLY A 254 8.41 -6.92 9.99
CA GLY A 254 7.26 -7.59 9.36
C GLY A 254 7.66 -8.70 8.39
N ALA A 255 6.73 -9.36 7.86
CA ALA A 255 5.34 -9.46 8.28
C ALA A 255 4.84 -10.88 8.10
N THR A 256 3.82 -11.23 8.85
CA THR A 256 3.14 -12.51 8.64
C THR A 256 2.20 -12.48 7.44
N VAL A 257 1.75 -13.67 7.02
CA VAL A 257 0.64 -13.87 6.10
C VAL A 257 -0.25 -14.96 6.70
N GLU A 258 -1.46 -14.58 7.08
CA GLU A 258 -2.40 -15.45 7.82
C GLU A 258 -3.78 -15.40 7.16
N ASP A 259 -4.48 -16.54 7.23
CA ASP A 259 -5.90 -16.62 6.89
C ASP A 259 -6.71 -16.60 8.19
N ALA A 260 -7.14 -15.40 8.59
CA ALA A 260 -7.86 -15.17 9.85
C ALA A 260 -9.15 -14.37 9.63
N GLY A 261 -9.68 -14.36 8.40
CA GLY A 261 -10.83 -13.54 8.06
C GLY A 261 -10.59 -12.07 8.44
N PHE A 262 -11.59 -11.43 9.04
CA PHE A 262 -11.51 -10.02 9.45
C PHE A 262 -10.94 -9.81 10.87
N ASP A 263 -10.34 -10.83 11.49
CA ASP A 263 -9.70 -10.69 12.80
C ASP A 263 -8.37 -9.94 12.72
N LYS A 264 -8.31 -8.76 13.34
CA LYS A 264 -7.12 -7.89 13.40
C LYS A 264 -6.37 -7.98 14.74
N ARG A 265 -6.72 -8.91 15.61
CA ARG A 265 -5.97 -9.06 16.88
C ARG A 265 -4.57 -9.56 16.60
N THR A 266 -3.59 -9.00 17.30
CA THR A 266 -2.22 -9.51 17.33
C THR A 266 -2.10 -10.60 18.38
N ASP A 267 -1.14 -11.50 18.22
CA ASP A 267 -0.80 -12.47 19.25
C ASP A 267 0.67 -12.29 19.69
N ALA A 268 0.92 -12.54 20.98
CA ALA A 268 2.23 -12.29 21.58
C ALA A 268 3.33 -13.20 21.02
N GLU A 269 3.00 -14.43 20.62
CA GLU A 269 3.97 -15.39 20.06
C GLU A 269 4.47 -14.92 18.70
N THR A 270 3.57 -14.47 17.83
CA THR A 270 3.89 -13.92 16.51
C THR A 270 4.72 -12.63 16.62
N VAL A 271 4.34 -11.74 17.53
CA VAL A 271 5.10 -10.51 17.81
C VAL A 271 6.53 -10.83 18.25
N GLU A 272 6.67 -11.75 19.20
CA GLU A 272 7.98 -12.20 19.69
C GLU A 272 8.80 -12.89 18.61
N LYS A 273 8.19 -13.70 17.74
CA LYS A 273 8.86 -14.36 16.62
C LYS A 273 9.44 -13.35 15.64
N LEU A 274 8.67 -12.33 15.24
CA LEU A 274 9.13 -11.27 14.33
C LEU A 274 10.29 -10.48 14.97
N TYR A 275 10.14 -10.13 16.24
CA TYR A 275 11.18 -9.41 16.98
C TYR A 275 12.48 -10.20 17.06
N ARG A 276 12.41 -11.48 17.46
CA ARG A 276 13.59 -12.36 17.54
C ARG A 276 14.24 -12.58 16.17
N ALA A 277 13.44 -12.71 15.10
CA ALA A 277 13.98 -12.83 13.75
C ALA A 277 14.79 -11.57 13.37
N ALA A 278 14.27 -10.39 13.69
CA ALA A 278 15.00 -9.14 13.45
C ALA A 278 16.27 -9.00 14.30
N VAL A 279 16.23 -9.39 15.57
CA VAL A 279 17.41 -9.37 16.47
C VAL A 279 18.52 -10.30 15.96
N LYS A 280 18.19 -11.44 15.37
CA LYS A 280 19.20 -12.33 14.75
C LYS A 280 19.93 -11.64 13.59
N VAL A 281 19.25 -10.79 12.83
CA VAL A 281 19.82 -10.07 11.69
C VAL A 281 20.54 -8.80 12.15
N VAL A 282 19.94 -8.05 13.06
CA VAL A 282 20.44 -6.79 13.61
C VAL A 282 20.42 -6.85 15.14
N PRO A 283 21.48 -7.33 15.81
CA PRO A 283 21.49 -7.52 17.27
C PRO A 283 21.14 -6.28 18.08
N LYS A 284 21.48 -5.08 17.60
CA LYS A 284 21.15 -3.81 18.26
C LYS A 284 19.64 -3.57 18.41
N ILE A 285 18.79 -4.22 17.61
CA ILE A 285 17.33 -4.19 17.80
C ILE A 285 16.96 -4.78 19.17
N GLY A 286 17.76 -5.71 19.71
CA GLY A 286 17.57 -6.27 21.05
C GLY A 286 17.69 -5.26 22.20
N GLU A 287 18.30 -4.10 21.96
CA GLU A 287 18.41 -2.99 22.89
C GLU A 287 17.25 -1.98 22.75
N MET A 288 16.45 -2.11 21.69
CA MET A 288 15.27 -1.28 21.43
C MET A 288 14.04 -1.82 22.14
N ARG A 289 13.09 -0.97 22.43
CA ARG A 289 11.82 -1.40 23.03
C ARG A 289 10.73 -1.58 21.96
N ILE A 290 9.90 -2.58 22.10
CA ILE A 290 8.67 -2.71 21.33
C ILE A 290 7.75 -1.54 21.74
N HIS A 291 7.40 -0.71 20.75
CA HIS A 291 6.53 0.45 20.95
C HIS A 291 5.07 0.10 20.65
N ASP A 292 4.85 -0.66 19.57
CA ASP A 292 3.52 -0.99 19.07
C ASP A 292 3.56 -2.30 18.26
N ALA A 293 2.44 -3.00 18.22
CA ALA A 293 2.22 -4.13 17.34
C ALA A 293 0.79 -4.08 16.81
N TRP A 294 0.63 -4.32 15.52
CA TRP A 294 -0.68 -4.26 14.87
C TRP A 294 -0.83 -5.29 13.78
N ALA A 295 -2.07 -5.50 13.33
CA ALA A 295 -2.37 -6.31 12.18
C ALA A 295 -3.16 -5.51 11.13
N GLY A 296 -2.91 -5.81 9.86
CA GLY A 296 -3.66 -5.29 8.73
C GLY A 296 -4.25 -6.39 7.86
N LEU A 297 -5.28 -6.05 7.11
CA LEU A 297 -6.00 -6.97 6.23
C LEU A 297 -5.72 -6.59 4.78
N ARG A 298 -4.76 -7.27 4.15
CA ARG A 298 -4.45 -7.05 2.74
C ARG A 298 -5.63 -7.48 1.88
N PRO A 299 -6.08 -6.66 0.91
CA PRO A 299 -7.14 -7.05 -0.02
C PRO A 299 -6.60 -8.04 -1.05
N ALA A 300 -6.80 -9.32 -0.83
CA ALA A 300 -6.37 -10.35 -1.78
C ALA A 300 -7.50 -10.69 -2.74
N SER A 301 -7.27 -10.57 -4.05
CA SER A 301 -8.05 -11.20 -5.10
C SER A 301 -7.72 -12.70 -5.20
N PRO A 302 -8.51 -13.54 -5.90
CA PRO A 302 -8.21 -14.97 -6.04
C PRO A 302 -6.84 -15.26 -6.67
N ASP A 303 -6.42 -14.46 -7.64
CA ASP A 303 -5.15 -14.56 -8.36
C ASP A 303 -4.04 -13.65 -7.81
N LYS A 304 -4.34 -12.88 -6.76
CA LYS A 304 -3.44 -11.89 -6.13
C LYS A 304 -3.03 -10.72 -7.02
N LEU A 305 -3.69 -10.53 -8.16
CA LEU A 305 -3.53 -9.36 -9.01
C LEU A 305 -4.57 -8.29 -8.63
N PRO A 306 -4.27 -7.00 -8.79
CA PRO A 306 -5.24 -5.93 -8.61
C PRO A 306 -6.49 -6.14 -9.49
N ILE A 307 -7.61 -5.61 -9.04
CA ILE A 307 -8.86 -5.56 -9.80
C ILE A 307 -9.06 -4.11 -10.21
N LEU A 308 -8.81 -3.81 -11.49
CA LEU A 308 -8.82 -2.44 -12.04
C LEU A 308 -9.69 -2.40 -13.29
N GLY A 309 -10.65 -1.48 -13.33
CA GLY A 309 -11.46 -1.28 -14.53
C GLY A 309 -12.95 -1.16 -14.26
N GLU A 310 -13.73 -0.96 -15.34
CA GLU A 310 -15.17 -0.96 -15.28
C GLU A 310 -15.70 -2.39 -15.15
N THR A 311 -16.70 -2.57 -14.31
CA THR A 311 -17.36 -3.88 -14.11
C THR A 311 -18.41 -4.12 -15.19
N SER A 312 -19.16 -5.22 -15.09
CA SER A 312 -20.33 -5.46 -15.96
C SER A 312 -21.46 -4.44 -15.76
N LEU A 313 -21.44 -3.68 -14.66
CA LEU A 313 -22.41 -2.60 -14.39
C LEU A 313 -21.82 -1.26 -14.85
N ARG A 314 -22.42 -0.67 -15.88
CA ARG A 314 -21.94 0.58 -16.47
C ARG A 314 -21.87 1.72 -15.44
N GLY A 315 -20.70 2.35 -15.35
CA GLY A 315 -20.38 3.41 -14.41
C GLY A 315 -19.90 2.91 -13.04
N TYR A 316 -19.83 1.59 -12.84
CA TYR A 316 -19.26 0.98 -11.64
C TYR A 316 -17.86 0.45 -11.93
N PHE A 317 -16.88 1.04 -11.26
CA PHE A 317 -15.46 0.70 -11.42
C PHE A 317 -14.91 0.02 -10.18
N ALA A 318 -13.91 -0.82 -10.39
CA ALA A 318 -13.11 -1.44 -9.35
C ALA A 318 -11.69 -0.84 -9.33
N ALA A 319 -11.18 -0.51 -8.16
CA ALA A 319 -9.78 -0.20 -7.91
C ALA A 319 -9.38 -0.78 -6.55
N THR A 320 -9.22 -2.10 -6.49
CA THR A 320 -9.03 -2.87 -5.26
C THR A 320 -8.18 -4.13 -5.51
N GLY A 321 -8.07 -5.02 -4.53
CA GLY A 321 -7.39 -6.30 -4.72
C GLY A 321 -5.86 -6.23 -4.81
N HIS A 322 -5.24 -5.12 -4.48
CA HIS A 322 -3.79 -4.88 -4.64
C HIS A 322 -2.89 -5.75 -3.75
N TYR A 323 -3.46 -6.55 -2.86
CA TYR A 323 -2.77 -7.47 -1.96
C TYR A 323 -1.60 -6.81 -1.20
N ARG A 324 -0.34 -7.09 -1.60
CA ARG A 324 0.87 -6.55 -0.95
C ARG A 324 1.31 -5.21 -1.54
N ASP A 325 0.85 -4.89 -2.75
CA ASP A 325 1.45 -3.87 -3.61
C ASP A 325 0.67 -2.55 -3.63
N GLY A 326 -0.35 -2.41 -2.77
CA GLY A 326 -1.24 -1.24 -2.77
C GLY A 326 -0.54 0.09 -2.51
N ILE A 327 0.45 0.14 -1.62
CA ILE A 327 1.26 1.35 -1.44
C ILE A 327 2.05 1.61 -2.72
N MET A 328 2.84 0.64 -3.19
CA MET A 328 3.69 0.78 -4.36
C MET A 328 2.91 1.19 -5.62
N LEU A 329 1.72 0.63 -5.82
CA LEU A 329 0.90 0.87 -7.01
C LEU A 329 -0.01 2.11 -6.92
N ALA A 330 -0.07 2.80 -5.78
CA ALA A 330 -1.03 3.89 -5.60
C ALA A 330 -0.92 5.02 -6.62
N PRO A 331 0.28 5.53 -6.99
CA PRO A 331 0.40 6.58 -8.00
C PRO A 331 -0.15 6.16 -9.36
N LEU A 332 0.31 5.02 -9.86
CA LEU A 332 -0.08 4.54 -11.20
C LEU A 332 -1.55 4.09 -11.24
N THR A 333 -2.05 3.43 -10.18
CA THR A 333 -3.47 3.08 -10.11
C THR A 333 -4.36 4.31 -10.21
N ALA A 334 -4.01 5.39 -9.49
CA ALA A 334 -4.76 6.64 -9.55
C ALA A 334 -4.74 7.25 -10.96
N GLU A 335 -3.60 7.22 -11.63
CA GLU A 335 -3.45 7.72 -13.00
C GLU A 335 -4.28 6.91 -13.99
N LEU A 336 -4.10 5.58 -14.02
CA LEU A 336 -4.80 4.69 -14.96
C LEU A 336 -6.33 4.72 -14.77
N MET A 337 -6.77 4.72 -13.51
CA MET A 337 -8.22 4.83 -13.22
C MET A 337 -8.77 6.20 -13.59
N THR A 338 -7.99 7.27 -13.45
CA THR A 338 -8.39 8.60 -13.91
C THR A 338 -8.53 8.62 -15.43
N GLN A 339 -7.54 8.11 -16.17
CA GLN A 339 -7.60 7.99 -17.63
C GLN A 339 -8.84 7.21 -18.08
N LEU A 340 -9.11 6.06 -17.44
CA LEU A 340 -10.26 5.23 -17.77
C LEU A 340 -11.58 5.94 -17.52
N ILE A 341 -11.74 6.61 -16.38
CA ILE A 341 -12.98 7.30 -15.98
C ILE A 341 -13.23 8.53 -16.86
N THR A 342 -12.20 9.24 -17.27
CA THR A 342 -12.30 10.43 -18.14
C THR A 342 -12.35 10.09 -19.63
N GLY A 343 -12.15 8.81 -20.00
CA GLY A 343 -12.09 8.38 -21.41
C GLY A 343 -10.78 8.74 -22.11
N ALA A 344 -9.73 9.04 -21.38
CA ALA A 344 -8.41 9.28 -21.94
C ALA A 344 -7.75 7.95 -22.38
N ARG A 345 -6.71 8.07 -23.21
CA ARG A 345 -5.98 6.88 -23.69
C ARG A 345 -5.21 6.24 -22.54
N LEU A 346 -5.39 4.93 -22.36
CA LEU A 346 -4.60 4.13 -21.43
C LEU A 346 -3.20 3.89 -21.98
N GLU A 347 -2.20 4.04 -21.13
CA GLU A 347 -0.80 3.75 -21.46
C GLU A 347 -0.43 2.28 -21.23
N PHE A 348 -1.22 1.58 -20.38
CA PHE A 348 -1.01 0.18 -20.03
C PHE A 348 -2.24 -0.65 -20.37
N ASP A 349 -2.00 -1.89 -20.74
CA ASP A 349 -3.06 -2.90 -20.89
C ASP A 349 -3.59 -3.29 -19.50
N LEU A 350 -4.88 -3.06 -19.28
CA LEU A 350 -5.58 -3.43 -18.04
C LEU A 350 -6.36 -4.74 -18.17
N GLU A 351 -6.34 -5.43 -19.29
CA GLU A 351 -7.05 -6.70 -19.48
C GLU A 351 -6.70 -7.74 -18.38
N PRO A 352 -5.42 -7.96 -18.02
CA PRO A 352 -5.05 -8.88 -16.94
C PRO A 352 -5.60 -8.51 -15.56
N PHE A 353 -6.01 -7.26 -15.39
CA PHE A 353 -6.52 -6.70 -14.13
C PHE A 353 -8.01 -6.44 -14.16
N SER A 354 -8.67 -6.68 -15.29
CA SER A 354 -10.10 -6.42 -15.47
C SER A 354 -10.96 -7.14 -14.44
N PRO A 355 -11.98 -6.48 -13.85
CA PRO A 355 -12.96 -7.14 -13.00
C PRO A 355 -13.69 -8.29 -13.72
N LEU A 356 -13.84 -8.18 -15.05
CA LEU A 356 -14.55 -9.15 -15.89
C LEU A 356 -13.83 -10.51 -15.98
N ARG A 357 -12.55 -10.61 -15.57
CA ARG A 357 -11.83 -11.89 -15.54
C ARG A 357 -12.36 -12.88 -14.51
N PHE A 358 -13.25 -12.43 -13.65
CA PHE A 358 -13.92 -13.25 -12.64
C PHE A 358 -15.41 -13.47 -12.92
N SER A 359 -15.90 -13.05 -14.09
CA SER A 359 -17.31 -13.15 -14.50
C SER A 359 -17.63 -14.51 -15.12
#